data_6e179422329eedb42025f518d1c0d6af
#
_entry.id   6e179422329eedb42025f518d1c0d6af
#
_cell.length_a   1.000
_cell.length_b   1.000
_cell.length_c   1.000
_cell.angle_alpha   90.00
_cell.angle_beta   90.00
_cell.angle_gamma   90.00
#
_symmetry.space_group_name_H-M   'P 1'
#
loop_
_entity.id
_entity.type
_entity.pdbx_description
1 polymer ?
#
loop_
_entity_poly.entity_id
_entity_poly.type
_entity_poly.pdbx_seq_one_letter_code
_entity_poly.pdbx_strand_id
1 'polypeptide(L)'
;RTLVTCALPYANGPVHIGHLAGVYVPADIYVRYLRMRGEDVLYVCGSDEHGVPITIKAQKEGCTPQDIVDRYHRIIKDSFTGLGINFDIYSRTSSKTHHKNASDFFRKLYDEGKFIEKVSEQYYDEETKTFLADRYITGTCPRCGAEGAYGDQCEKCGATLSPDELINPKSALSGGELVKKETKHWYLPLDQYEGWLSEWILDGHKEWRSNVYGQCKSWIDGGLQPRAVSRDLNWGVPVPVEGSEGKVLYVWFDAPIGYISNTQELLPQTWEKWWKSEDTKLVHFIGKDNIVFHCIVFPSMLKADGSYILPDNVPANEFLNLEGDKISTSRGWAVWLHEYLEQFPGQEDVLRYVLTANAPETKDNDFSWKDFQARNNSELVAILGNFVNRAVVLTHKYFGGKVPADLKPEAIDAETLAQIQPLKAEMERYLDGYKF
;
A
#
# COMPACT_ATOMS: atom_id res chain seq x y z
N ARG A 1 10.23 -13.57 15.37
CA ARG A 1 10.43 -13.14 13.97
C ARG A 1 9.40 -12.07 13.59
N THR A 2 9.71 -11.30 12.56
CA THR A 2 8.83 -10.23 12.10
C THR A 2 8.55 -10.34 10.61
N LEU A 3 7.28 -10.41 10.24
CA LEU A 3 6.81 -10.35 8.86
C LEU A 3 6.37 -8.90 8.57
N VAL A 4 7.06 -8.25 7.66
CA VAL A 4 6.76 -6.88 7.23
C VAL A 4 6.20 -6.91 5.81
N THR A 5 5.05 -6.31 5.63
CA THR A 5 4.44 -6.13 4.31
C THR A 5 4.24 -4.65 3.99
N CYS A 6 4.20 -4.32 2.72
CA CYS A 6 3.79 -3.01 2.23
C CYS A 6 2.52 -3.11 1.42
N ALA A 7 1.66 -2.09 1.49
CA ALA A 7 0.51 -1.99 0.59
C ALA A 7 0.97 -2.22 -0.86
N LEU A 8 0.28 -3.13 -1.56
CA LEU A 8 0.64 -3.48 -2.93
C LEU A 8 0.39 -2.27 -3.85
N PRO A 9 1.40 -1.75 -4.55
CA PRO A 9 1.17 -0.69 -5.52
C PRO A 9 0.33 -1.20 -6.68
N TYR A 10 -0.62 -0.37 -7.11
CA TYR A 10 -1.54 -0.71 -8.18
C TYR A 10 -0.88 -0.58 -9.55
N ALA A 11 -0.82 -1.66 -10.32
CA ALA A 11 -0.05 -1.75 -11.57
C ALA A 11 -0.75 -1.11 -12.77
N ASN A 12 -1.31 0.09 -12.61
CA ASN A 12 -1.86 0.92 -13.68
C ASN A 12 -1.03 2.17 -13.96
N GLY A 13 0.06 2.37 -13.23
CA GLY A 13 0.98 3.49 -13.35
C GLY A 13 2.25 3.28 -12.53
N PRO A 14 3.26 4.14 -12.71
CA PRO A 14 4.48 4.08 -11.90
C PRO A 14 4.22 4.59 -10.47
N VAL A 15 5.18 4.34 -9.57
CA VAL A 15 5.16 4.91 -8.22
C VAL A 15 5.78 6.31 -8.19
N HIS A 16 5.28 7.15 -7.29
CA HIS A 16 5.74 8.52 -7.08
C HIS A 16 6.15 8.75 -5.63
N ILE A 17 6.76 9.92 -5.37
CA ILE A 17 7.28 10.28 -4.04
C ILE A 17 6.26 10.18 -2.90
N GLY A 18 4.97 10.39 -3.17
CA GLY A 18 3.90 10.21 -2.18
C GLY A 18 3.77 8.75 -1.72
N HIS A 19 3.86 7.79 -2.64
CA HIS A 19 3.89 6.37 -2.30
C HIS A 19 5.14 6.03 -1.47
N LEU A 20 6.30 6.60 -1.86
CA LEU A 20 7.57 6.35 -1.17
C LEU A 20 7.54 6.85 0.27
N ALA A 21 7.17 8.11 0.49
CA ALA A 21 7.10 8.70 1.82
C ALA A 21 5.99 8.09 2.68
N GLY A 22 4.88 7.70 2.03
CA GLY A 22 3.74 7.11 2.72
C GLY A 22 3.96 5.69 3.20
N VAL A 23 4.71 4.88 2.43
CA VAL A 23 4.76 3.43 2.65
C VAL A 23 6.17 2.86 2.59
N TYR A 24 6.86 3.00 1.43
CA TYR A 24 7.98 2.12 1.10
C TYR A 24 9.30 2.52 1.75
N VAL A 25 9.58 3.82 1.90
CA VAL A 25 10.78 4.31 2.58
C VAL A 25 10.71 4.02 4.09
N PRO A 26 9.61 4.33 4.81
CA PRO A 26 9.49 3.97 6.22
C PRO A 26 9.61 2.46 6.47
N ALA A 27 8.97 1.64 5.63
CA ALA A 27 9.04 0.19 5.76
C ALA A 27 10.47 -0.34 5.57
N ASP A 28 11.19 0.16 4.56
CA ASP A 28 12.58 -0.24 4.29
C ASP A 28 13.52 0.17 5.43
N ILE A 29 13.33 1.37 6.01
CA ILE A 29 14.08 1.80 7.20
C ILE A 29 13.84 0.85 8.37
N TYR A 30 12.57 0.52 8.63
CA TYR A 30 12.21 -0.40 9.72
C TYR A 30 12.79 -1.79 9.53
N VAL A 31 12.72 -2.34 8.32
CA VAL A 31 13.31 -3.65 7.99
C VAL A 31 14.82 -3.65 8.17
N ARG A 32 15.50 -2.60 7.68
CA ARG A 32 16.98 -2.45 7.87
C ARG A 32 17.33 -2.38 9.34
N TYR A 33 16.59 -1.63 10.13
CA TYR A 33 16.78 -1.52 11.57
C TYR A 33 16.67 -2.88 12.26
N LEU A 34 15.60 -3.64 11.99
CA LEU A 34 15.42 -4.97 12.57
C LEU A 34 16.54 -5.94 12.17
N ARG A 35 16.95 -5.92 10.91
CA ARG A 35 18.05 -6.75 10.40
C ARG A 35 19.39 -6.38 11.06
N MET A 36 19.65 -5.09 11.27
CA MET A 36 20.86 -4.64 12.01
C MET A 36 20.87 -5.13 13.46
N ARG A 37 19.72 -5.34 14.07
CA ARG A 37 19.58 -5.96 15.39
C ARG A 37 19.73 -7.49 15.38
N GLY A 38 19.84 -8.10 14.21
CA GLY A 38 19.95 -9.55 14.06
C GLY A 38 18.62 -10.29 14.17
N GLU A 39 17.50 -9.59 13.98
CA GLU A 39 16.16 -10.20 14.01
C GLU A 39 15.88 -11.00 12.72
N ASP A 40 15.08 -12.08 12.85
CA ASP A 40 14.58 -12.86 11.72
C ASP A 40 13.41 -12.08 11.08
N VAL A 41 13.66 -11.46 9.93
CA VAL A 41 12.73 -10.55 9.24
C VAL A 41 12.46 -11.02 7.83
N LEU A 42 11.20 -11.08 7.47
CA LEU A 42 10.74 -11.31 6.09
C LEU A 42 10.05 -10.05 5.57
N TYR A 43 10.50 -9.54 4.43
CA TYR A 43 10.01 -8.30 3.82
C TYR A 43 9.32 -8.58 2.48
N VAL A 44 7.99 -8.45 2.45
CA VAL A 44 7.14 -8.94 1.36
C VAL A 44 6.35 -7.81 0.74
N CYS A 45 6.37 -7.74 -0.59
CA CYS A 45 5.52 -6.85 -1.38
C CYS A 45 5.22 -7.48 -2.75
N GLY A 46 4.43 -6.80 -3.57
CA GLY A 46 4.10 -7.17 -4.94
C GLY A 46 3.19 -6.14 -5.57
N SER A 47 2.81 -6.34 -6.84
CA SER A 47 1.86 -5.48 -7.53
C SER A 47 0.44 -5.98 -7.36
N ASP A 48 -0.48 -5.04 -7.10
CA ASP A 48 -1.93 -5.27 -7.27
C ASP A 48 -2.29 -5.06 -8.76
N GLU A 49 -2.83 -6.11 -9.40
CA GLU A 49 -2.94 -6.18 -10.86
C GLU A 49 -4.35 -6.44 -11.37
N HIS A 50 -5.35 -6.45 -10.51
CA HIS A 50 -6.73 -6.72 -10.87
C HIS A 50 -7.61 -5.47 -10.79
N GLY A 51 -8.80 -5.56 -11.36
CA GLY A 51 -9.82 -4.52 -11.25
C GLY A 51 -10.00 -3.63 -12.47
N VAL A 52 -11.05 -2.83 -12.40
CA VAL A 52 -11.61 -2.01 -13.48
C VAL A 52 -10.61 -0.98 -14.07
N PRO A 53 -9.82 -0.24 -13.28
CA PRO A 53 -8.93 0.78 -13.87
C PRO A 53 -7.88 0.22 -14.83
N ILE A 54 -7.45 -1.02 -14.64
CA ILE A 54 -6.50 -1.69 -15.56
C ILE A 54 -7.18 -2.02 -16.88
N THR A 55 -8.41 -2.53 -16.85
CA THR A 55 -9.17 -2.84 -18.06
C THR A 55 -9.52 -1.58 -18.86
N ILE A 56 -9.89 -0.49 -18.18
CA ILE A 56 -10.12 0.82 -18.84
C ILE A 56 -8.83 1.31 -19.52
N LYS A 57 -7.69 1.22 -18.82
CA LYS A 57 -6.41 1.65 -19.38
C LYS A 57 -6.01 0.80 -20.58
N ALA A 58 -6.15 -0.51 -20.49
CA ALA A 58 -5.87 -1.42 -21.59
C ALA A 58 -6.72 -1.09 -22.82
N GLN A 59 -8.01 -0.84 -22.64
CA GLN A 59 -8.91 -0.44 -23.71
C GLN A 59 -8.50 0.89 -24.36
N LYS A 60 -8.17 1.90 -23.55
CA LYS A 60 -7.71 3.21 -24.04
C LYS A 60 -6.41 3.11 -24.83
N GLU A 61 -5.51 2.21 -24.45
CA GLU A 61 -4.22 2.01 -25.10
C GLU A 61 -4.26 0.96 -26.23
N GLY A 62 -5.40 0.29 -26.46
CA GLY A 62 -5.55 -0.74 -27.51
C GLY A 62 -4.71 -1.99 -27.25
N CYS A 63 -4.49 -2.36 -26.00
CA CYS A 63 -3.72 -3.54 -25.59
C CYS A 63 -4.49 -4.39 -24.58
N THR A 64 -3.91 -5.50 -24.12
CA THR A 64 -4.53 -6.35 -23.11
C THR A 64 -4.27 -5.85 -21.69
N PRO A 65 -5.14 -6.18 -20.69
CA PRO A 65 -4.85 -5.94 -19.29
C PRO A 65 -3.50 -6.53 -18.85
N GLN A 66 -3.12 -7.70 -19.38
CA GLN A 66 -1.83 -8.33 -19.09
C GLN A 66 -0.65 -7.47 -19.54
N ASP A 67 -0.73 -6.83 -20.73
CA ASP A 67 0.32 -5.93 -21.22
C ASP A 67 0.52 -4.71 -20.29
N ILE A 68 -0.58 -4.17 -19.76
CA ILE A 68 -0.55 -3.06 -18.81
C ILE A 68 0.19 -3.48 -17.53
N VAL A 69 -0.26 -4.57 -16.91
CA VAL A 69 0.31 -4.99 -15.62
C VAL A 69 1.75 -5.48 -15.76
N ASP A 70 2.12 -6.14 -16.86
CA ASP A 70 3.51 -6.56 -17.12
C ASP A 70 4.46 -5.37 -17.25
N ARG A 71 4.01 -4.31 -17.91
CA ARG A 71 4.76 -3.06 -18.05
C ARG A 71 4.98 -2.40 -16.69
N TYR A 72 3.90 -2.15 -15.94
CA TYR A 72 4.00 -1.40 -14.69
C TYR A 72 4.59 -2.22 -13.55
N HIS A 73 4.35 -3.52 -13.49
CA HIS A 73 5.06 -4.40 -12.57
C HIS A 73 6.58 -4.27 -12.70
N ARG A 74 7.10 -4.30 -13.93
CA ARG A 74 8.53 -4.15 -14.19
C ARG A 74 9.04 -2.78 -13.79
N ILE A 75 8.39 -1.70 -14.26
CA ILE A 75 8.78 -0.32 -13.92
C ILE A 75 8.81 -0.10 -12.41
N ILE A 76 7.79 -0.56 -11.68
CA ILE A 76 7.71 -0.39 -10.24
C ILE A 76 8.81 -1.19 -9.53
N LYS A 77 8.98 -2.46 -9.89
CA LYS A 77 10.01 -3.34 -9.31
C LYS A 77 11.41 -2.78 -9.51
N ASP A 78 11.74 -2.40 -10.74
CA ASP A 78 13.04 -1.85 -11.09
C ASP A 78 13.29 -0.51 -10.38
N SER A 79 12.26 0.32 -10.24
CA SER A 79 12.34 1.59 -9.52
C SER A 79 12.62 1.38 -8.02
N PHE A 80 11.96 0.44 -7.36
CA PHE A 80 12.25 0.11 -5.97
C PHE A 80 13.70 -0.38 -5.79
N THR A 81 14.15 -1.27 -6.67
CA THR A 81 15.53 -1.76 -6.66
C THR A 81 16.52 -0.62 -6.88
N GLY A 82 16.23 0.27 -7.83
CA GLY A 82 17.06 1.46 -8.11
C GLY A 82 17.14 2.42 -6.92
N LEU A 83 16.10 2.58 -6.12
CA LEU A 83 16.12 3.36 -4.88
C LEU A 83 16.76 2.63 -3.70
N GLY A 84 17.19 1.38 -3.88
CA GLY A 84 17.78 0.55 -2.83
C GLY A 84 16.76 -0.04 -1.85
N ILE A 85 15.49 -0.13 -2.24
CA ILE A 85 14.46 -0.86 -1.49
C ILE A 85 14.47 -2.31 -1.96
N ASN A 86 14.90 -3.22 -1.09
CA ASN A 86 15.11 -4.62 -1.42
C ASN A 86 14.15 -5.50 -0.63
N PHE A 87 13.02 -5.86 -1.24
CA PHE A 87 12.11 -6.87 -0.73
C PHE A 87 12.74 -8.26 -0.85
N ASP A 88 12.45 -9.16 0.08
CA ASP A 88 12.80 -10.57 -0.06
C ASP A 88 12.04 -11.21 -1.22
N ILE A 89 10.83 -10.73 -1.46
CA ILE A 89 10.06 -11.02 -2.67
C ILE A 89 9.22 -9.81 -3.09
N TYR A 90 9.25 -9.49 -4.38
CA TYR A 90 8.30 -8.59 -5.04
C TYR A 90 7.58 -9.37 -6.15
N SER A 91 6.40 -9.90 -5.84
CA SER A 91 5.60 -10.71 -6.75
C SER A 91 4.38 -9.94 -7.30
N ARG A 92 3.28 -10.60 -7.62
CA ARG A 92 2.15 -10.00 -8.31
C ARG A 92 0.85 -10.80 -8.10
N THR A 93 -0.29 -10.12 -8.09
CA THR A 93 -1.59 -10.79 -7.93
C THR A 93 -2.07 -11.54 -9.18
N SER A 94 -1.51 -11.28 -10.36
CA SER A 94 -1.76 -12.07 -11.57
C SER A 94 -0.96 -13.39 -11.65
N SER A 95 -0.16 -13.71 -10.62
CA SER A 95 0.60 -14.97 -10.59
C SER A 95 -0.32 -16.19 -10.43
N LYS A 96 0.10 -17.33 -10.97
CA LYS A 96 -0.64 -18.60 -10.83
C LYS A 96 -0.79 -19.01 -9.35
N THR A 97 0.23 -18.78 -8.54
CA THR A 97 0.19 -19.07 -7.11
C THR A 97 -0.88 -18.23 -6.42
N HIS A 98 -0.95 -16.93 -6.74
CA HIS A 98 -1.96 -16.07 -6.16
C HIS A 98 -3.38 -16.47 -6.60
N HIS A 99 -3.60 -16.72 -7.91
CA HIS A 99 -4.91 -17.17 -8.39
C HIS A 99 -5.38 -18.43 -7.67
N LYS A 100 -4.48 -19.40 -7.47
CA LYS A 100 -4.80 -20.62 -6.72
C LYS A 100 -5.14 -20.29 -5.26
N ASN A 101 -4.32 -19.51 -4.58
CA ASN A 101 -4.50 -19.20 -3.16
C ASN A 101 -5.76 -18.38 -2.90
N ALA A 102 -6.04 -17.38 -3.72
CA ALA A 102 -7.25 -16.56 -3.61
C ALA A 102 -8.51 -17.39 -3.85
N SER A 103 -8.45 -18.30 -4.85
CA SER A 103 -9.54 -19.25 -5.11
C SER A 103 -9.76 -20.21 -3.95
N ASP A 104 -8.69 -20.79 -3.40
CA ASP A 104 -8.77 -21.72 -2.27
C ASP A 104 -9.28 -21.03 -1.01
N PHE A 105 -8.83 -19.80 -0.75
CA PHE A 105 -9.28 -18.97 0.38
C PHE A 105 -10.77 -18.66 0.27
N PHE A 106 -11.23 -18.22 -0.90
CA PHE A 106 -12.65 -17.96 -1.14
C PHE A 106 -13.48 -19.24 -0.97
N ARG A 107 -13.06 -20.37 -1.59
CA ARG A 107 -13.76 -21.64 -1.53
C ARG A 107 -13.93 -22.13 -0.09
N LYS A 108 -12.86 -22.04 0.71
CA LYS A 108 -12.93 -22.41 2.13
C LYS A 108 -14.01 -21.61 2.86
N LEU A 109 -14.01 -20.27 2.73
CA LEU A 109 -15.01 -19.43 3.38
C LEU A 109 -16.41 -19.70 2.84
N TYR A 110 -16.56 -20.00 1.56
CA TYR A 110 -17.84 -20.35 0.95
C TYR A 110 -18.37 -21.68 1.50
N ASP A 111 -17.56 -22.74 1.53
CA ASP A 111 -17.93 -24.06 2.02
C ASP A 111 -18.26 -24.04 3.53
N GLU A 112 -17.65 -23.14 4.30
CA GLU A 112 -17.95 -22.92 5.72
C GLU A 112 -19.13 -21.97 5.96
N GLY A 113 -19.82 -21.51 4.91
CA GLY A 113 -21.00 -20.65 5.02
C GLY A 113 -20.71 -19.25 5.57
N LYS A 114 -19.50 -18.72 5.33
CA LYS A 114 -19.07 -17.40 5.83
C LYS A 114 -19.57 -16.23 4.99
N PHE A 115 -20.15 -16.48 3.82
CA PHE A 115 -20.66 -15.45 2.93
C PHE A 115 -22.20 -15.40 2.94
N ILE A 116 -22.72 -14.21 2.66
CA ILE A 116 -24.14 -13.99 2.35
C ILE A 116 -24.26 -13.84 0.83
N GLU A 117 -25.21 -14.54 0.23
CA GLU A 117 -25.56 -14.35 -1.18
C GLU A 117 -26.67 -13.31 -1.31
N LYS A 118 -26.48 -12.34 -2.22
CA LYS A 118 -27.51 -11.35 -2.55
C LYS A 118 -27.67 -11.22 -4.05
N VAL A 119 -28.91 -11.16 -4.49
CA VAL A 119 -29.27 -10.75 -5.85
C VAL A 119 -29.63 -9.27 -5.81
N SER A 120 -29.06 -8.50 -6.72
CA SER A 120 -29.32 -7.07 -6.88
C SER A 120 -29.37 -6.70 -8.34
N GLU A 121 -30.12 -5.65 -8.67
CA GLU A 121 -30.08 -5.08 -10.00
C GLU A 121 -28.83 -4.21 -10.18
N GLN A 122 -28.12 -4.43 -11.28
CA GLN A 122 -26.98 -3.61 -11.68
C GLN A 122 -27.12 -3.17 -13.14
N TYR A 123 -26.44 -2.10 -13.47
CA TYR A 123 -26.42 -1.60 -14.85
C TYR A 123 -25.67 -2.56 -15.77
N TYR A 124 -26.27 -2.79 -16.92
CA TYR A 124 -25.81 -3.68 -17.97
C TYR A 124 -25.78 -2.95 -19.30
N ASP A 125 -24.72 -3.11 -20.04
CA ASP A 125 -24.56 -2.59 -21.39
C ASP A 125 -24.91 -3.68 -22.39
N GLU A 126 -26.02 -3.49 -23.11
CA GLU A 126 -26.52 -4.46 -24.11
C GLU A 126 -25.60 -4.60 -25.32
N GLU A 127 -24.84 -3.54 -25.65
CA GLU A 127 -23.95 -3.53 -26.80
C GLU A 127 -22.67 -4.31 -26.54
N THR A 128 -22.05 -4.10 -25.38
CA THR A 128 -20.85 -4.83 -24.95
C THR A 128 -21.18 -6.14 -24.24
N LYS A 129 -22.45 -6.40 -23.92
CA LYS A 129 -22.96 -7.58 -23.19
C LYS A 129 -22.28 -7.79 -21.84
N THR A 130 -22.07 -6.69 -21.10
CA THR A 130 -21.30 -6.67 -19.87
C THR A 130 -22.04 -5.89 -18.76
N PHE A 131 -22.02 -6.42 -17.54
CA PHE A 131 -22.37 -5.61 -16.36
C PHE A 131 -21.33 -4.53 -16.17
N LEU A 132 -21.78 -3.34 -15.76
CA LEU A 132 -20.93 -2.19 -15.60
C LEU A 132 -20.64 -1.92 -14.12
N ALA A 133 -19.36 -1.93 -13.75
CA ALA A 133 -18.93 -1.33 -12.50
C ALA A 133 -19.13 0.19 -12.56
N ASP A 134 -19.26 0.82 -11.39
CA ASP A 134 -19.62 2.23 -11.25
C ASP A 134 -18.76 3.17 -12.11
N ARG A 135 -17.46 2.88 -12.28
CA ARG A 135 -16.55 3.65 -13.13
C ARG A 135 -16.72 3.45 -14.63
N TYR A 136 -17.47 2.43 -15.04
CA TYR A 136 -17.88 2.26 -16.44
C TYR A 136 -19.17 3.00 -16.79
N ILE A 137 -19.75 3.73 -15.83
CA ILE A 137 -20.95 4.53 -16.03
C ILE A 137 -20.54 6.00 -15.90
N THR A 138 -20.93 6.78 -16.90
CA THR A 138 -20.71 8.23 -16.91
C THR A 138 -21.99 8.97 -17.14
N GLY A 139 -22.08 10.18 -16.61
CA GLY A 139 -23.25 11.02 -16.76
C GLY A 139 -22.98 12.44 -16.29
N THR A 140 -24.01 13.22 -16.12
CA THR A 140 -23.90 14.58 -15.57
C THR A 140 -24.00 14.54 -14.05
N CYS A 141 -23.05 15.17 -13.36
CA CYS A 141 -23.05 15.25 -11.90
C CYS A 141 -24.27 16.05 -11.39
N PRO A 142 -25.09 15.48 -10.51
CA PRO A 142 -26.28 16.18 -9.99
C PRO A 142 -25.92 17.34 -9.06
N ARG A 143 -24.69 17.38 -8.54
CA ARG A 143 -24.26 18.41 -7.57
C ARG A 143 -23.62 19.63 -8.20
N CYS A 144 -22.84 19.47 -9.26
CA CYS A 144 -22.11 20.58 -9.89
C CYS A 144 -22.40 20.76 -11.38
N GLY A 145 -23.23 19.91 -12.00
CA GLY A 145 -23.57 19.98 -13.42
C GLY A 145 -22.42 19.58 -14.36
N ALA A 146 -21.32 19.03 -13.87
CA ALA A 146 -20.22 18.61 -14.73
C ALA A 146 -20.62 17.39 -15.55
N GLU A 147 -20.38 17.45 -16.86
CA GLU A 147 -20.50 16.30 -17.76
C GLU A 147 -19.34 15.32 -17.56
N GLY A 148 -19.57 14.04 -17.83
CA GLY A 148 -18.55 12.98 -17.73
C GLY A 148 -18.18 12.60 -16.29
N ALA A 149 -19.02 12.90 -15.29
CA ALA A 149 -18.85 12.39 -13.93
C ALA A 149 -19.02 10.88 -13.92
N TYR A 150 -18.14 10.19 -13.18
CA TYR A 150 -18.22 8.73 -13.00
C TYR A 150 -19.27 8.34 -11.95
N GLY A 151 -19.77 7.11 -12.05
CA GLY A 151 -20.81 6.61 -11.17
C GLY A 151 -20.40 6.45 -9.70
N ASP A 152 -19.11 6.51 -9.38
CA ASP A 152 -18.59 6.46 -8.01
C ASP A 152 -18.19 7.83 -7.47
N GLN A 153 -17.75 8.74 -8.35
CA GLN A 153 -17.24 10.05 -7.94
C GLN A 153 -17.24 11.07 -9.09
N CYS A 154 -17.54 12.31 -8.76
CA CYS A 154 -17.33 13.43 -9.67
C CYS A 154 -15.90 13.97 -9.53
N GLU A 155 -15.07 13.85 -10.56
CA GLU A 155 -13.69 14.34 -10.53
C GLU A 155 -13.58 15.87 -10.42
N LYS A 156 -14.63 16.62 -10.83
CA LYS A 156 -14.63 18.08 -10.78
C LYS A 156 -14.92 18.64 -9.39
N CYS A 157 -15.94 18.14 -8.69
CA CYS A 157 -16.31 18.64 -7.36
C CYS A 157 -15.94 17.70 -6.22
N GLY A 158 -15.42 16.49 -6.51
CA GLY A 158 -15.01 15.51 -5.52
C GLY A 158 -16.17 14.78 -4.82
N ALA A 159 -17.41 15.03 -5.21
CA ALA A 159 -18.58 14.41 -4.60
C ALA A 159 -18.59 12.91 -4.86
N THR A 160 -18.80 12.11 -3.82
CA THR A 160 -19.13 10.68 -3.95
C THR A 160 -20.53 10.55 -4.54
N LEU A 161 -20.67 9.65 -5.51
CA LEU A 161 -21.90 9.43 -6.27
C LEU A 161 -22.24 7.93 -6.27
N SER A 162 -23.46 7.61 -6.64
CA SER A 162 -23.85 6.31 -7.15
C SER A 162 -24.31 6.43 -8.61
N PRO A 163 -24.26 5.37 -9.41
CA PRO A 163 -24.73 5.42 -10.79
C PRO A 163 -26.18 5.91 -10.94
N ASP A 164 -27.03 5.58 -9.95
CA ASP A 164 -28.45 5.99 -9.92
C ASP A 164 -28.65 7.50 -9.68
N GLU A 165 -27.65 8.18 -9.14
CA GLU A 165 -27.69 9.65 -8.92
C GLU A 165 -27.29 10.44 -10.16
N LEU A 166 -26.58 9.83 -11.13
CA LEU A 166 -26.17 10.51 -12.34
C LEU A 166 -27.36 10.92 -13.21
N ILE A 167 -27.30 12.11 -13.77
CA ILE A 167 -28.25 12.57 -14.77
C ILE A 167 -27.81 12.04 -16.14
N ASN A 168 -28.73 11.36 -16.83
CA ASN A 168 -28.48 10.69 -18.12
C ASN A 168 -27.26 9.76 -18.10
N PRO A 169 -27.27 8.72 -17.24
CA PRO A 169 -26.16 7.76 -17.17
C PRO A 169 -26.02 6.98 -18.49
N LYS A 170 -24.79 6.83 -18.95
CA LYS A 170 -24.41 6.08 -20.16
C LYS A 170 -23.23 5.16 -19.89
N SER A 171 -23.13 4.13 -20.72
CA SER A 171 -21.93 3.29 -20.72
C SER A 171 -20.69 4.09 -21.14
N ALA A 172 -19.64 4.06 -20.35
CA ALA A 172 -18.35 4.60 -20.75
C ALA A 172 -17.62 3.70 -21.77
N LEU A 173 -18.12 2.47 -22.00
CA LEU A 173 -17.54 1.51 -22.94
C LEU A 173 -18.10 1.69 -24.36
N SER A 174 -19.42 1.72 -24.49
CA SER A 174 -20.10 1.84 -25.78
C SER A 174 -20.66 3.25 -26.08
N GLY A 175 -20.87 4.06 -25.02
CA GLY A 175 -21.63 5.30 -25.11
C GLY A 175 -23.15 5.09 -25.18
N GLY A 176 -23.59 3.83 -25.16
CA GLY A 176 -24.98 3.41 -25.28
C GLY A 176 -25.82 3.59 -24.02
N GLU A 177 -27.12 3.35 -24.18
CA GLU A 177 -28.07 3.34 -23.09
C GLU A 177 -27.85 2.13 -22.19
N LEU A 178 -28.19 2.30 -20.92
CA LEU A 178 -28.04 1.29 -19.88
C LEU A 178 -29.38 0.65 -19.54
N VAL A 179 -29.36 -0.66 -19.34
CA VAL A 179 -30.49 -1.41 -18.78
C VAL A 179 -30.09 -1.95 -17.40
N LYS A 180 -31.09 -2.21 -16.52
CA LYS A 180 -30.83 -2.90 -15.27
C LYS A 180 -31.12 -4.40 -15.45
N LYS A 181 -30.17 -5.23 -14.96
CA LYS A 181 -30.35 -6.69 -14.91
C LYS A 181 -29.99 -7.21 -13.52
N GLU A 182 -30.63 -8.27 -13.12
CA GLU A 182 -30.30 -8.96 -11.88
C GLU A 182 -28.95 -9.67 -12.00
N THR A 183 -28.13 -9.55 -10.95
CA THR A 183 -26.89 -10.29 -10.78
C THR A 183 -26.72 -10.71 -9.33
N LYS A 184 -26.12 -11.90 -9.13
CA LYS A 184 -25.86 -12.48 -7.82
C LYS A 184 -24.41 -12.23 -7.43
N HIS A 185 -24.19 -11.78 -6.19
CA HIS A 185 -22.87 -11.61 -5.61
C HIS A 185 -22.78 -12.20 -4.19
N TRP A 186 -21.55 -12.49 -3.77
CA TRP A 186 -21.21 -12.94 -2.42
C TRP A 186 -20.72 -11.77 -1.61
N TYR A 187 -21.09 -11.74 -0.32
CA TYR A 187 -20.77 -10.65 0.59
C TYR A 187 -20.16 -11.21 1.87
N LEU A 188 -19.05 -10.61 2.30
CA LEU A 188 -18.51 -10.83 3.64
C LEU A 188 -19.38 -10.01 4.64
N PRO A 189 -20.02 -10.63 5.61
CA PRO A 189 -20.90 -9.94 6.56
C PRO A 189 -20.08 -9.26 7.67
N LEU A 190 -19.49 -8.09 7.36
CA LEU A 190 -18.63 -7.36 8.29
C LEU A 190 -19.34 -6.94 9.58
N ASP A 191 -20.64 -6.72 9.51
CA ASP A 191 -21.51 -6.45 10.67
C ASP A 191 -21.44 -7.55 11.73
N GLN A 192 -21.27 -8.80 11.34
CA GLN A 192 -21.10 -9.92 12.28
C GLN A 192 -19.74 -9.92 12.99
N TYR A 193 -18.75 -9.23 12.46
CA TYR A 193 -17.40 -9.09 13.06
C TYR A 193 -17.25 -7.80 13.87
N GLU A 194 -18.25 -6.90 13.88
CA GLU A 194 -18.16 -5.58 14.51
C GLU A 194 -17.80 -5.65 16.00
N GLY A 195 -18.49 -6.52 16.77
CA GLY A 195 -18.20 -6.69 18.20
C GLY A 195 -16.78 -7.17 18.47
N TRP A 196 -16.32 -8.16 17.69
CA TRP A 196 -14.95 -8.66 17.79
C TRP A 196 -13.90 -7.60 17.36
N LEU A 197 -14.15 -6.85 16.29
CA LEU A 197 -13.27 -5.77 15.84
C LEU A 197 -13.19 -4.65 16.88
N SER A 198 -14.31 -4.32 17.52
CA SER A 198 -14.33 -3.34 18.61
C SER A 198 -13.45 -3.78 19.76
N GLU A 199 -13.58 -5.01 20.23
CA GLU A 199 -12.75 -5.56 21.31
C GLU A 199 -11.26 -5.63 20.88
N TRP A 200 -11.00 -6.19 19.69
CA TRP A 200 -9.62 -6.38 19.23
C TRP A 200 -8.90 -5.06 18.97
N ILE A 201 -9.53 -4.08 18.28
CA ILE A 201 -8.89 -2.81 17.94
C ILE A 201 -9.03 -1.80 19.07
N LEU A 202 -10.30 -1.50 19.50
CA LEU A 202 -10.54 -0.34 20.38
C LEU A 202 -10.09 -0.61 21.80
N ASP A 203 -10.12 -1.86 22.26
CA ASP A 203 -9.63 -2.23 23.58
C ASP A 203 -8.21 -2.79 23.53
N GLY A 204 -7.86 -3.55 22.49
CA GLY A 204 -6.60 -4.28 22.36
C GLY A 204 -5.44 -3.51 21.74
N HIS A 205 -5.71 -2.50 20.89
CA HIS A 205 -4.67 -1.79 20.12
C HIS A 205 -4.71 -0.27 20.25
N LYS A 206 -4.80 0.21 21.48
CA LYS A 206 -4.77 1.67 21.81
C LYS A 206 -3.42 2.33 21.50
N GLU A 207 -2.37 1.53 21.35
CA GLU A 207 -1.02 1.96 20.99
C GLU A 207 -0.86 2.24 19.49
N TRP A 208 -1.79 1.81 18.64
CA TRP A 208 -1.74 2.14 17.22
C TRP A 208 -1.78 3.64 16.99
N ARG A 209 -1.23 4.09 15.88
CA ARG A 209 -1.24 5.52 15.53
C ARG A 209 -2.65 6.09 15.61
N SER A 210 -2.74 7.33 16.07
CA SER A 210 -4.04 7.99 16.33
C SER A 210 -4.93 8.11 15.11
N ASN A 211 -4.35 8.27 13.91
CA ASN A 211 -5.12 8.28 12.65
C ASN A 211 -5.68 6.90 12.31
N VAL A 212 -4.91 5.83 12.54
CA VAL A 212 -5.36 4.45 12.32
C VAL A 212 -6.47 4.10 13.31
N TYR A 213 -6.21 4.28 14.59
CA TYR A 213 -7.20 4.03 15.65
C TYR A 213 -8.47 4.85 15.45
N GLY A 214 -8.34 6.15 15.17
CA GLY A 214 -9.48 7.05 14.98
C GLY A 214 -10.33 6.67 13.77
N GLN A 215 -9.71 6.28 12.67
CA GLN A 215 -10.46 5.85 11.48
C GLN A 215 -11.17 4.51 11.72
N CYS A 216 -10.51 3.54 12.35
CA CYS A 216 -11.16 2.27 12.74
C CYS A 216 -12.35 2.51 13.66
N LYS A 217 -12.17 3.35 14.69
CA LYS A 217 -13.25 3.74 15.61
C LYS A 217 -14.43 4.37 14.86
N SER A 218 -14.17 5.30 13.96
CA SER A 218 -15.22 5.96 13.17
C SER A 218 -16.02 4.97 12.32
N TRP A 219 -15.36 3.98 11.74
CA TRP A 219 -16.01 2.94 10.95
C TRP A 219 -16.86 2.00 11.80
N ILE A 220 -16.33 1.53 12.93
CA ILE A 220 -17.03 0.64 13.86
C ILE A 220 -18.24 1.37 14.46
N ASP A 221 -18.06 2.59 14.98
CA ASP A 221 -19.15 3.39 15.55
C ASP A 221 -20.25 3.74 14.52
N GLY A 222 -19.89 3.83 13.23
CA GLY A 222 -20.82 4.07 12.14
C GLY A 222 -21.67 2.87 11.75
N GLY A 223 -21.37 1.68 12.28
CA GLY A 223 -22.01 0.41 11.92
C GLY A 223 -21.48 -0.20 10.64
N LEU A 224 -20.84 -1.36 10.76
CA LEU A 224 -20.28 -2.08 9.61
C LEU A 224 -21.39 -2.71 8.76
N GLN A 225 -21.19 -2.74 7.46
CA GLN A 225 -22.14 -3.32 6.51
C GLN A 225 -21.49 -4.47 5.72
N PRO A 226 -22.28 -5.47 5.29
CA PRO A 226 -21.79 -6.52 4.41
C PRO A 226 -21.12 -5.95 3.16
N ARG A 227 -19.94 -6.45 2.82
CA ARG A 227 -19.18 -6.00 1.63
C ARG A 227 -19.10 -7.09 0.57
N ALA A 228 -19.43 -6.72 -0.66
CA ALA A 228 -19.32 -7.64 -1.78
C ALA A 228 -17.86 -8.06 -2.02
N VAL A 229 -17.65 -9.36 -2.21
CA VAL A 229 -16.34 -9.98 -2.45
C VAL A 229 -16.18 -10.49 -3.88
N SER A 230 -17.18 -10.24 -4.73
CA SER A 230 -17.16 -10.57 -6.16
C SER A 230 -17.63 -9.40 -7.02
N ARG A 231 -17.26 -9.43 -8.31
CA ARG A 231 -17.66 -8.45 -9.31
C ARG A 231 -17.92 -9.13 -10.65
N ASP A 232 -18.84 -8.57 -11.43
CA ASP A 232 -19.02 -8.92 -12.84
C ASP A 232 -17.91 -8.27 -13.66
N LEU A 233 -16.85 -9.00 -13.91
CA LEU A 233 -15.66 -8.59 -14.67
C LEU A 233 -14.98 -9.82 -15.30
N ASN A 234 -14.17 -9.56 -16.32
CA ASN A 234 -13.40 -10.60 -17.01
C ASN A 234 -11.90 -10.59 -16.66
N TRP A 235 -11.45 -9.60 -15.86
CA TRP A 235 -10.06 -9.47 -15.45
C TRP A 235 -9.94 -9.52 -13.92
N GLY A 236 -9.39 -10.60 -13.42
CA GLY A 236 -9.23 -10.91 -12.00
C GLY A 236 -9.19 -12.40 -11.75
N VAL A 237 -9.21 -12.81 -10.49
CA VAL A 237 -9.31 -14.21 -10.08
C VAL A 237 -10.76 -14.68 -10.28
N PRO A 238 -11.03 -15.69 -11.12
CA PRO A 238 -12.41 -16.19 -11.27
C PRO A 238 -12.98 -16.69 -9.95
N VAL A 239 -14.26 -16.39 -9.69
CA VAL A 239 -14.97 -16.90 -8.52
C VAL A 239 -15.09 -18.43 -8.66
N PRO A 240 -14.59 -19.25 -7.70
CA PRO A 240 -14.39 -20.68 -7.91
C PRO A 240 -15.60 -21.54 -7.50
N VAL A 241 -16.83 -21.05 -7.66
CA VAL A 241 -18.06 -21.78 -7.27
C VAL A 241 -19.07 -21.83 -8.42
N GLU A 242 -19.99 -22.80 -8.39
CA GLU A 242 -21.01 -22.99 -9.40
C GLU A 242 -21.96 -21.76 -9.48
N GLY A 243 -22.36 -21.39 -10.71
CA GLY A 243 -23.22 -20.23 -10.96
C GLY A 243 -22.49 -18.88 -10.83
N SER A 244 -21.18 -18.89 -10.97
CA SER A 244 -20.32 -17.69 -10.90
C SER A 244 -19.73 -17.27 -12.26
N GLU A 245 -20.26 -17.80 -13.36
CA GLU A 245 -19.76 -17.52 -14.72
C GLU A 245 -19.74 -16.00 -14.98
N GLY A 246 -18.63 -15.49 -15.52
CA GLY A 246 -18.43 -14.07 -15.79
C GLY A 246 -18.17 -13.21 -14.54
N LYS A 247 -17.83 -13.84 -13.40
CA LYS A 247 -17.51 -13.15 -12.16
C LYS A 247 -16.09 -13.42 -11.71
N VAL A 248 -15.47 -12.40 -11.13
CA VAL A 248 -14.16 -12.48 -10.50
C VAL A 248 -14.25 -12.06 -9.03
N LEU A 249 -13.26 -12.43 -8.25
CA LEU A 249 -13.08 -11.90 -6.90
C LEU A 249 -12.89 -10.39 -6.98
N TYR A 250 -13.48 -9.68 -6.02
CA TYR A 250 -13.28 -8.23 -5.93
C TYR A 250 -11.82 -7.94 -5.55
N VAL A 251 -11.18 -7.02 -6.27
CA VAL A 251 -9.75 -6.71 -6.10
C VAL A 251 -9.35 -6.47 -4.64
N TRP A 252 -10.22 -5.90 -3.83
CA TRP A 252 -9.92 -5.61 -2.44
C TRP A 252 -10.17 -6.81 -1.49
N PHE A 253 -10.75 -7.88 -2.01
CA PHE A 253 -10.76 -9.18 -1.35
C PHE A 253 -9.54 -10.00 -1.73
N ASP A 254 -9.15 -10.03 -3.00
CA ASP A 254 -8.03 -10.85 -3.45
C ASP A 254 -6.67 -10.20 -3.17
N ALA A 255 -6.51 -8.88 -3.31
CA ALA A 255 -5.24 -8.20 -3.15
C ALA A 255 -4.51 -8.49 -1.82
N PRO A 256 -5.15 -8.40 -0.64
CA PRO A 256 -4.45 -8.69 0.61
C PRO A 256 -4.04 -10.16 0.76
N ILE A 257 -4.71 -11.10 0.10
CA ILE A 257 -4.26 -12.50 0.02
C ILE A 257 -2.91 -12.59 -0.73
N GLY A 258 -2.60 -11.58 -1.54
CA GLY A 258 -1.30 -11.45 -2.22
C GLY A 258 -0.11 -11.49 -1.28
N TYR A 259 -0.22 -10.97 -0.06
CA TYR A 259 0.87 -11.06 0.93
C TYR A 259 1.16 -12.51 1.30
N ILE A 260 0.12 -13.32 1.50
CA ILE A 260 0.24 -14.75 1.79
C ILE A 260 0.83 -15.48 0.57
N SER A 261 0.31 -15.19 -0.61
CA SER A 261 0.74 -15.80 -1.88
C SER A 261 2.21 -15.53 -2.16
N ASN A 262 2.65 -14.28 -1.97
CA ASN A 262 4.04 -13.87 -2.16
C ASN A 262 4.96 -14.61 -1.18
N THR A 263 4.54 -14.74 0.09
CA THR A 263 5.30 -15.50 1.07
C THR A 263 5.39 -16.98 0.68
N GLN A 264 4.33 -17.56 0.17
CA GLN A 264 4.30 -18.95 -0.27
C GLN A 264 5.16 -19.18 -1.53
N GLU A 265 5.20 -18.23 -2.46
CA GLU A 265 6.11 -18.29 -3.61
C GLU A 265 7.57 -18.31 -3.18
N LEU A 266 7.93 -17.48 -2.23
CA LEU A 266 9.30 -17.41 -1.71
C LEU A 266 9.68 -18.63 -0.86
N LEU A 267 8.78 -19.07 -0.02
CA LEU A 267 9.02 -20.09 1.01
C LEU A 267 7.97 -21.21 0.96
N PRO A 268 7.86 -21.98 -0.12
CA PRO A 268 6.75 -22.89 -0.38
C PRO A 268 6.57 -23.97 0.70
N GLN A 269 7.64 -24.32 1.43
CA GLN A 269 7.60 -25.35 2.49
C GLN A 269 7.47 -24.80 3.91
N THR A 270 7.72 -23.49 4.11
CA THR A 270 7.82 -22.90 5.45
C THR A 270 7.03 -21.61 5.63
N TRP A 271 6.24 -21.21 4.65
CA TRP A 271 5.45 -19.97 4.67
C TRP A 271 4.46 -19.92 5.85
N GLU A 272 3.92 -21.09 6.27
CA GLU A 272 2.95 -21.16 7.37
C GLU A 272 3.51 -20.66 8.69
N LYS A 273 4.81 -20.87 8.94
CA LYS A 273 5.44 -20.34 10.16
C LYS A 273 5.42 -18.80 10.23
N TRP A 274 5.26 -18.14 9.09
CA TRP A 274 5.16 -16.68 9.01
C TRP A 274 3.74 -16.17 9.13
N TRP A 275 2.75 -16.95 8.75
CA TRP A 275 1.36 -16.54 8.71
C TRP A 275 0.46 -17.21 9.73
N LYS A 276 0.90 -18.34 10.34
CA LYS A 276 0.07 -19.15 11.24
C LYS A 276 0.69 -19.41 12.61
N SER A 277 1.88 -18.86 12.88
CA SER A 277 2.55 -19.04 14.18
C SER A 277 2.46 -17.77 15.01
N GLU A 278 2.03 -17.88 16.25
CA GLU A 278 1.98 -16.79 17.23
C GLU A 278 3.36 -16.18 17.54
N ASP A 279 4.45 -16.88 17.21
CA ASP A 279 5.82 -16.36 17.33
C ASP A 279 6.18 -15.33 16.23
N THR A 280 5.27 -15.06 15.29
CA THR A 280 5.48 -14.10 14.22
C THR A 280 4.72 -12.82 14.49
N LYS A 281 5.44 -11.70 14.55
CA LYS A 281 4.88 -10.37 14.57
C LYS A 281 4.58 -9.91 13.13
N LEU A 282 3.32 -9.60 12.83
CA LEU A 282 2.89 -9.12 11.51
C LEU A 282 2.72 -7.60 11.52
N VAL A 283 3.42 -6.90 10.62
CA VAL A 283 3.35 -5.44 10.50
C VAL A 283 3.04 -5.05 9.05
N HIS A 284 1.97 -4.29 8.86
CA HIS A 284 1.56 -3.77 7.55
C HIS A 284 1.87 -2.28 7.42
N PHE A 285 2.83 -1.90 6.56
CA PHE A 285 3.05 -0.50 6.20
C PHE A 285 2.13 -0.08 5.07
N ILE A 286 1.33 0.96 5.29
CA ILE A 286 0.28 1.39 4.36
C ILE A 286 0.16 2.92 4.32
N GLY A 287 -0.55 3.46 3.33
CA GLY A 287 -1.09 4.81 3.34
C GLY A 287 -2.46 4.87 4.05
N LYS A 288 -2.88 6.04 4.51
CA LYS A 288 -4.15 6.23 5.22
C LYS A 288 -5.39 5.75 4.46
N ASP A 289 -5.34 5.77 3.15
CA ASP A 289 -6.41 5.31 2.26
C ASP A 289 -6.64 3.79 2.34
N ASN A 290 -5.67 3.04 2.87
CA ASN A 290 -5.73 1.59 3.01
C ASN A 290 -6.06 1.11 4.45
N ILE A 291 -6.30 2.02 5.40
CA ILE A 291 -6.54 1.66 6.81
C ILE A 291 -7.72 0.68 6.95
N VAL A 292 -8.85 0.99 6.35
CA VAL A 292 -10.07 0.16 6.45
C VAL A 292 -9.82 -1.27 5.96
N PHE A 293 -9.03 -1.41 4.87
CA PHE A 293 -8.74 -2.74 4.32
C PHE A 293 -7.82 -3.56 5.19
N HIS A 294 -6.78 -2.95 5.77
CA HIS A 294 -5.78 -3.66 6.57
C HIS A 294 -6.15 -3.80 8.03
N CYS A 295 -7.08 -2.99 8.54
CA CYS A 295 -7.50 -3.04 9.94
C CYS A 295 -8.89 -3.65 10.15
N ILE A 296 -9.77 -3.63 9.14
CA ILE A 296 -11.15 -4.12 9.27
C ILE A 296 -11.40 -5.29 8.31
N VAL A 297 -11.27 -5.08 6.99
CA VAL A 297 -11.68 -6.08 6.00
C VAL A 297 -10.76 -7.30 6.03
N PHE A 298 -9.46 -7.12 5.86
CA PHE A 298 -8.51 -8.23 5.83
C PHE A 298 -8.43 -8.99 7.17
N PRO A 299 -8.37 -8.35 8.34
CA PRO A 299 -8.48 -9.06 9.61
C PRO A 299 -9.77 -9.86 9.78
N SER A 300 -10.92 -9.35 9.28
CA SER A 300 -12.18 -10.10 9.28
C SER A 300 -12.11 -11.34 8.38
N MET A 301 -11.43 -11.26 7.23
CA MET A 301 -11.18 -12.41 6.37
C MET A 301 -10.28 -13.45 7.06
N LEU A 302 -9.19 -13.02 7.71
CA LEU A 302 -8.30 -13.90 8.47
C LEU A 302 -8.99 -14.54 9.66
N LYS A 303 -9.84 -13.78 10.36
CA LYS A 303 -10.68 -14.27 11.46
C LYS A 303 -11.72 -15.29 10.99
N ALA A 304 -12.32 -15.05 9.83
CA ALA A 304 -13.28 -15.98 9.22
C ALA A 304 -12.63 -17.31 8.86
N ASP A 305 -11.40 -17.29 8.33
CA ASP A 305 -10.59 -18.48 8.06
C ASP A 305 -10.16 -19.19 9.35
N GLY A 306 -9.78 -18.46 10.37
CA GLY A 306 -9.46 -18.94 11.71
C GLY A 306 -8.08 -19.54 11.90
N SER A 307 -7.23 -19.62 10.85
CA SER A 307 -5.91 -20.25 10.92
C SER A 307 -4.72 -19.28 10.84
N TYR A 308 -4.98 -18.01 10.54
CA TYR A 308 -3.96 -16.98 10.34
C TYR A 308 -3.78 -16.09 11.57
N ILE A 309 -2.55 -15.57 11.74
CA ILE A 309 -2.28 -14.51 12.71
C ILE A 309 -2.88 -13.18 12.24
N LEU A 310 -3.10 -12.28 13.20
CA LEU A 310 -3.59 -10.93 12.96
C LEU A 310 -2.44 -9.91 13.02
N PRO A 311 -2.59 -8.71 12.44
CA PRO A 311 -1.57 -7.68 12.53
C PRO A 311 -1.31 -7.22 13.96
N ASP A 312 -0.03 -7.16 14.35
CA ASP A 312 0.41 -6.51 15.60
C ASP A 312 0.35 -4.98 15.47
N ASN A 313 0.71 -4.47 14.31
CA ASN A 313 0.64 -3.05 14.03
C ASN A 313 0.41 -2.75 12.54
N VAL A 314 -0.24 -1.62 12.29
CA VAL A 314 -0.50 -1.12 10.94
C VAL A 314 -0.08 0.36 10.88
N PRO A 315 1.23 0.64 10.76
CA PRO A 315 1.70 2.02 10.65
C PRO A 315 1.25 2.61 9.31
N ALA A 316 0.35 3.60 9.40
CA ALA A 316 -0.17 4.32 8.24
C ALA A 316 0.26 5.78 8.27
N ASN A 317 0.88 6.24 7.18
CA ASN A 317 1.19 7.64 6.99
C ASN A 317 0.05 8.39 6.30
N GLU A 318 0.01 9.70 6.51
CA GLU A 318 -0.83 10.66 5.81
C GLU A 318 -0.30 10.91 4.39
N PHE A 319 -0.84 11.90 3.65
CA PHE A 319 -0.40 12.16 2.29
C PHE A 319 0.77 13.15 2.23
N LEU A 320 1.65 12.94 1.25
CA LEU A 320 2.64 13.91 0.84
C LEU A 320 2.10 14.69 -0.38
N ASN A 321 2.11 16.00 -0.29
CA ASN A 321 1.80 16.91 -1.37
C ASN A 321 3.06 17.27 -2.16
N LEU A 322 2.91 17.94 -3.29
CA LEU A 322 3.98 18.41 -4.16
C LEU A 322 3.79 19.90 -4.47
N GLU A 323 4.73 20.75 -4.04
CA GLU A 323 4.70 22.20 -4.24
C GLU A 323 3.40 22.84 -3.75
N GLY A 324 2.87 22.36 -2.61
CA GLY A 324 1.63 22.84 -2.00
C GLY A 324 0.36 22.21 -2.54
N ASP A 325 0.42 21.43 -3.61
CA ASP A 325 -0.73 20.79 -4.24
C ASP A 325 -0.75 19.28 -4.03
N LYS A 326 -1.95 18.70 -4.00
CA LYS A 326 -2.13 17.25 -3.94
C LYS A 326 -1.54 16.58 -5.17
N ILE A 327 -0.68 15.57 -4.97
CA ILE A 327 -0.18 14.72 -6.06
C ILE A 327 -1.35 14.08 -6.79
N SER A 328 -1.32 14.12 -8.12
CA SER A 328 -2.38 13.61 -8.99
C SER A 328 -1.80 12.87 -10.19
N THR A 329 -2.01 11.57 -10.24
CA THR A 329 -1.58 10.71 -11.34
C THR A 329 -2.35 11.02 -12.62
N SER A 330 -3.65 11.30 -12.55
CA SER A 330 -4.50 11.59 -13.69
C SER A 330 -4.14 12.94 -14.37
N ARG A 331 -3.63 13.90 -13.59
CA ARG A 331 -3.16 15.20 -14.09
C ARG A 331 -1.67 15.23 -14.43
N GLY A 332 -0.94 14.12 -14.21
CA GLY A 332 0.50 14.09 -14.38
C GLY A 332 1.30 14.95 -13.38
N TRP A 333 0.66 15.40 -12.29
CA TRP A 333 1.30 16.21 -11.24
C TRP A 333 1.90 15.31 -10.19
N ALA A 334 3.11 14.84 -10.46
CA ALA A 334 3.84 13.93 -9.57
C ALA A 334 5.35 13.99 -9.88
N VAL A 335 6.17 13.58 -8.91
CA VAL A 335 7.56 13.18 -9.14
C VAL A 335 7.60 11.67 -9.18
N TRP A 336 7.79 11.14 -10.38
CA TRP A 336 7.83 9.69 -10.62
C TRP A 336 9.19 9.13 -10.26
N LEU A 337 9.24 7.99 -9.58
CA LEU A 337 10.51 7.42 -9.12
C LEU A 337 11.44 7.02 -10.26
N HIS A 338 10.93 6.37 -11.30
CA HIS A 338 11.76 5.96 -12.43
C HIS A 338 12.38 7.18 -13.16
N GLU A 339 11.61 8.27 -13.34
CA GLU A 339 12.12 9.51 -13.93
C GLU A 339 13.14 10.21 -13.02
N TYR A 340 12.91 10.20 -11.71
CA TYR A 340 13.87 10.74 -10.74
C TYR A 340 15.21 10.01 -10.82
N LEU A 341 15.19 8.68 -10.86
CA LEU A 341 16.42 7.86 -10.94
C LEU A 341 17.22 8.11 -12.24
N GLU A 342 16.52 8.40 -13.35
CA GLU A 342 17.16 8.77 -14.62
C GLU A 342 17.73 10.19 -14.59
N GLN A 343 17.01 11.14 -14.00
CA GLN A 343 17.41 12.56 -13.98
C GLN A 343 18.47 12.87 -12.92
N PHE A 344 18.49 12.13 -11.82
CA PHE A 344 19.38 12.36 -10.67
C PHE A 344 20.17 11.10 -10.29
N PRO A 345 21.00 10.54 -11.21
CA PRO A 345 21.76 9.33 -10.91
C PRO A 345 22.75 9.58 -9.76
N GLY A 346 22.81 8.63 -8.80
CA GLY A 346 23.63 8.74 -7.61
C GLY A 346 23.07 9.64 -6.50
N GLN A 347 21.82 10.08 -6.63
CA GLN A 347 21.12 10.92 -5.63
C GLN A 347 19.98 10.15 -4.91
N GLU A 348 20.04 8.83 -4.92
CA GLU A 348 19.00 7.97 -4.32
C GLU A 348 18.88 8.23 -2.81
N ASP A 349 20.01 8.34 -2.12
CA ASP A 349 20.03 8.59 -0.67
C ASP A 349 19.57 10.01 -0.32
N VAL A 350 19.79 11.00 -1.20
CA VAL A 350 19.25 12.35 -1.00
C VAL A 350 17.72 12.32 -1.01
N LEU A 351 17.12 11.62 -1.98
CA LEU A 351 15.66 11.46 -2.01
C LEU A 351 15.14 10.75 -0.77
N ARG A 352 15.77 9.63 -0.39
CA ARG A 352 15.41 8.87 0.83
C ARG A 352 15.45 9.76 2.07
N TYR A 353 16.52 10.55 2.22
CA TYR A 353 16.68 11.47 3.34
C TYR A 353 15.58 12.54 3.38
N VAL A 354 15.33 13.21 2.26
CA VAL A 354 14.33 14.29 2.19
C VAL A 354 12.92 13.75 2.43
N LEU A 355 12.58 12.58 1.86
CA LEU A 355 11.27 11.96 2.10
C LEU A 355 11.09 11.52 3.55
N THR A 356 12.16 11.09 4.22
CA THR A 356 12.13 10.73 5.64
C THR A 356 11.98 11.98 6.52
N ALA A 357 12.76 13.03 6.25
CA ALA A 357 12.69 14.30 6.98
C ALA A 357 11.32 14.99 6.83
N ASN A 358 10.63 14.75 5.72
CA ASN A 358 9.28 15.27 5.43
C ASN A 358 8.21 14.18 5.54
N ALA A 359 8.48 13.09 6.27
CA ALA A 359 7.52 11.99 6.38
C ALA A 359 6.17 12.48 6.93
N PRO A 360 5.05 12.16 6.26
CA PRO A 360 3.73 12.59 6.69
C PRO A 360 3.16 11.65 7.77
N GLU A 361 3.85 11.52 8.91
CA GLU A 361 3.51 10.52 9.95
C GLU A 361 2.22 10.83 10.68
N THR A 362 1.95 12.11 10.98
CA THR A 362 0.81 12.52 11.81
C THR A 362 -0.15 13.49 11.13
N LYS A 363 0.29 14.11 10.05
CA LYS A 363 -0.49 15.02 9.20
C LYS A 363 0.08 15.04 7.81
N ASP A 364 -0.72 15.49 6.83
CA ASP A 364 -0.23 15.72 5.47
C ASP A 364 0.98 16.66 5.51
N ASN A 365 1.97 16.39 4.66
CA ASN A 365 3.18 17.19 4.53
C ASN A 365 3.41 17.53 3.06
N ASP A 366 4.42 18.33 2.76
CA ASP A 366 4.71 18.83 1.43
C ASP A 366 6.15 18.52 1.01
N PHE A 367 6.34 18.22 -0.27
CA PHE A 367 7.62 18.14 -0.92
C PHE A 367 7.79 19.33 -1.85
N SER A 368 8.91 20.05 -1.74
CA SER A 368 9.28 21.05 -2.72
C SER A 368 10.73 20.88 -3.17
N TRP A 369 11.02 21.20 -4.43
CA TRP A 369 12.38 21.15 -4.95
C TRP A 369 13.32 22.14 -4.24
N LYS A 370 12.76 23.25 -3.74
CA LYS A 370 13.50 24.21 -2.93
C LYS A 370 13.96 23.60 -1.60
N ASP A 371 13.06 22.90 -0.90
CA ASP A 371 13.39 22.21 0.35
C ASP A 371 14.36 21.04 0.10
N PHE A 372 14.14 20.27 -0.97
CA PHE A 372 15.06 19.21 -1.39
C PHE A 372 16.50 19.74 -1.54
N GLN A 373 16.69 20.84 -2.29
CA GLN A 373 18.01 21.47 -2.46
C GLN A 373 18.57 22.00 -1.14
N ALA A 374 17.73 22.64 -0.33
CA ALA A 374 18.16 23.21 0.96
C ALA A 374 18.64 22.13 1.93
N ARG A 375 17.90 21.03 2.07
CA ARG A 375 18.29 19.89 2.93
C ARG A 375 19.55 19.21 2.44
N ASN A 376 19.66 18.95 1.13
CA ASN A 376 20.88 18.39 0.56
C ASN A 376 22.11 19.25 0.90
N ASN A 377 22.03 20.56 0.66
CA ASN A 377 23.17 21.45 0.85
C ASN A 377 23.48 21.72 2.32
N SER A 378 22.45 21.96 3.15
CA SER A 378 22.65 22.40 4.54
C SER A 378 22.80 21.23 5.51
N GLU A 379 22.13 20.12 5.30
CA GLU A 379 22.13 18.99 6.24
C GLU A 379 23.08 17.88 5.79
N LEU A 380 22.95 17.38 4.55
CA LEU A 380 23.82 16.31 4.08
C LEU A 380 25.24 16.80 3.73
N VAL A 381 25.37 17.88 2.96
CA VAL A 381 26.70 18.37 2.56
C VAL A 381 27.39 19.15 3.68
N ALA A 382 26.74 20.19 4.20
CA ALA A 382 27.38 21.09 5.15
C ALA A 382 27.56 20.50 6.56
N ILE A 383 26.72 19.56 7.00
CA ILE A 383 26.87 18.92 8.31
C ILE A 383 27.53 17.55 8.16
N LEU A 384 26.84 16.56 7.60
CA LEU A 384 27.33 15.18 7.54
C LEU A 384 28.57 15.04 6.66
N GLY A 385 28.50 15.55 5.43
CA GLY A 385 29.60 15.47 4.47
C GLY A 385 30.85 16.21 4.95
N ASN A 386 30.66 17.40 5.54
CA ASN A 386 31.78 18.16 6.11
C ASN A 386 32.42 17.46 7.32
N PHE A 387 31.61 16.85 8.20
CA PHE A 387 32.13 16.06 9.33
C PHE A 387 32.99 14.89 8.82
N VAL A 388 32.46 14.08 7.89
CA VAL A 388 33.19 12.94 7.31
C VAL A 388 34.48 13.41 6.60
N ASN A 389 34.35 14.44 5.76
CA ASN A 389 35.52 14.99 5.04
C ASN A 389 36.62 15.45 5.99
N ARG A 390 36.27 16.19 7.05
CA ARG A 390 37.26 16.64 8.05
C ARG A 390 37.92 15.48 8.78
N ALA A 391 37.14 14.50 9.22
CA ALA A 391 37.68 13.31 9.89
C ALA A 391 38.69 12.56 8.99
N VAL A 392 38.31 12.32 7.74
CA VAL A 392 39.16 11.63 6.76
C VAL A 392 40.42 12.44 6.42
N VAL A 393 40.29 13.73 6.11
CA VAL A 393 41.43 14.62 5.77
C VAL A 393 42.42 14.71 6.92
N LEU A 394 41.95 14.87 8.16
CA LEU A 394 42.85 14.93 9.32
C LEU A 394 43.54 13.59 9.59
N THR A 395 42.84 12.48 9.41
CA THR A 395 43.42 11.14 9.52
C THR A 395 44.52 10.92 8.48
N HIS A 396 44.29 11.32 7.23
CA HIS A 396 45.36 11.28 6.21
C HIS A 396 46.53 12.18 6.54
N LYS A 397 46.26 13.41 6.96
CA LYS A 397 47.29 14.42 7.23
C LYS A 397 48.18 14.04 8.39
N TYR A 398 47.63 13.54 9.48
CA TYR A 398 48.38 13.32 10.72
C TYR A 398 48.76 11.87 10.98
N PHE A 399 48.07 10.91 10.38
CA PHE A 399 48.24 9.48 10.64
C PHE A 399 48.45 8.65 9.37
N GLY A 400 48.76 9.31 8.23
CA GLY A 400 49.05 8.62 6.96
C GLY A 400 47.85 7.76 6.46
N GLY A 401 46.61 8.17 6.76
CA GLY A 401 45.40 7.45 6.37
C GLY A 401 45.06 6.21 7.21
N LYS A 402 45.74 6.01 8.32
CA LYS A 402 45.51 4.90 9.25
C LYS A 402 44.85 5.39 10.55
N VAL A 403 43.89 4.66 11.05
CA VAL A 403 43.36 4.92 12.38
C VAL A 403 44.45 4.57 13.40
N PRO A 404 44.79 5.49 14.35
CA PRO A 404 45.79 5.21 15.36
C PRO A 404 45.46 4.00 16.21
N ALA A 405 46.43 3.07 16.39
CA ALA A 405 46.21 1.87 17.18
C ALA A 405 46.30 2.11 18.70
N ASP A 406 47.14 3.07 19.11
CA ASP A 406 47.40 3.37 20.53
C ASP A 406 46.74 4.69 20.92
N LEU A 407 45.42 4.70 20.99
CA LEU A 407 44.68 5.83 21.49
C LEU A 407 44.71 5.80 23.03
N LYS A 408 45.23 6.89 23.63
CA LYS A 408 45.03 7.17 25.05
C LYS A 408 43.83 8.13 25.13
N PRO A 409 42.63 7.64 25.44
CA PRO A 409 41.45 8.51 25.51
C PRO A 409 41.65 9.55 26.63
N GLU A 410 41.36 10.81 26.29
CA GLU A 410 41.29 11.89 27.24
C GLU A 410 39.87 11.97 27.87
N ALA A 411 39.71 12.80 28.88
CA ALA A 411 38.42 12.99 29.56
C ALA A 411 37.31 13.41 28.59
N ILE A 412 37.62 14.23 27.60
CA ILE A 412 36.66 14.68 26.58
C ILE A 412 36.20 13.54 25.65
N ASP A 413 37.05 12.57 25.38
CA ASP A 413 36.67 11.40 24.59
C ASP A 413 35.68 10.53 25.35
N ALA A 414 35.96 10.29 26.63
CA ALA A 414 35.07 9.57 27.53
C ALA A 414 33.70 10.26 27.69
N GLU A 415 33.68 11.57 27.82
CA GLU A 415 32.44 12.37 27.88
C GLU A 415 31.65 12.25 26.56
N THR A 416 32.33 12.39 25.43
CA THR A 416 31.69 12.28 24.10
C THR A 416 31.10 10.88 23.88
N LEU A 417 31.84 9.83 24.21
CA LEU A 417 31.36 8.45 24.10
C LEU A 417 30.16 8.17 25.02
N ALA A 418 30.19 8.77 26.24
CA ALA A 418 29.08 8.65 27.17
C ALA A 418 27.77 9.28 26.65
N GLN A 419 27.85 10.29 25.79
CA GLN A 419 26.68 10.91 25.17
C GLN A 419 26.09 10.08 24.01
N ILE A 420 26.87 9.21 23.37
CA ILE A 420 26.44 8.40 22.23
C ILE A 420 25.50 7.26 22.68
N GLN A 421 25.78 6.61 23.82
CA GLN A 421 25.01 5.46 24.31
C GLN A 421 23.52 5.78 24.53
N PRO A 422 23.13 6.89 25.17
CA PRO A 422 21.72 7.27 25.31
C PRO A 422 21.03 7.51 23.97
N LEU A 423 21.74 8.07 22.97
CA LEU A 423 21.19 8.34 21.65
C LEU A 423 20.79 7.04 20.91
N LYS A 424 21.56 5.97 21.11
CA LYS A 424 21.20 4.66 20.53
C LYS A 424 19.86 4.17 21.07
N ALA A 425 19.69 4.18 22.39
CA ALA A 425 18.44 3.71 23.01
C ALA A 425 17.24 4.60 22.65
N GLU A 426 17.47 5.90 22.49
CA GLU A 426 16.42 6.83 22.04
C GLU A 426 16.01 6.57 20.59
N MET A 427 16.96 6.36 19.71
CA MET A 427 16.70 6.02 18.30
C MET A 427 15.95 4.69 18.17
N GLU A 428 16.36 3.65 18.91
CA GLU A 428 15.66 2.37 18.96
C GLU A 428 14.20 2.55 19.40
N ARG A 429 13.94 3.35 20.44
CA ARG A 429 12.59 3.66 20.92
C ARG A 429 11.72 4.35 19.86
N TYR A 430 12.31 5.26 19.05
CA TYR A 430 11.56 5.88 17.94
C TYR A 430 11.26 4.89 16.82
N LEU A 431 12.25 4.09 16.40
CA LEU A 431 12.08 3.12 15.34
C LEU A 431 11.11 1.99 15.72
N ASP A 432 11.18 1.51 16.97
CA ASP A 432 10.22 0.53 17.50
C ASP A 432 8.78 1.10 17.55
N GLY A 433 8.66 2.43 17.73
CA GLY A 433 7.40 3.16 17.65
C GLY A 433 6.99 3.63 16.25
N TYR A 434 7.68 3.15 15.22
CA TYR A 434 7.43 3.51 13.80
C TYR A 434 7.54 5.02 13.52
N LYS A 435 8.49 5.69 14.16
CA LYS A 435 8.85 7.10 13.95
C LYS A 435 10.23 7.15 13.29
N PHE A 436 10.32 7.82 12.17
CA PHE A 436 11.50 7.78 11.29
C PHE A 436 12.14 9.16 11.09
#